data_a61d043cd4900b69b62189dfed52e643
#
_entry.id   a61d043cd4900b69b62189dfed52e643
#
_cell.length_a   1.000
_cell.length_b   1.000
_cell.length_c   1.000
_cell.angle_alpha   90.00
_cell.angle_beta   90.00
_cell.angle_gamma   90.00
#
_symmetry.space_group_name_H-M   'P 1'
#
loop_
_entity.id
_entity.type
_entity.pdbx_description
1 polymer ?
#
loop_
_entity_poly.entity_id
_entity_poly.type
_entity_poly.pdbx_seq_one_letter_code
_entity_poly.pdbx_strand_id
1 'polypeptide(L)'
;PLMYNMPTSFEEDNLGQRLERMKQIVLDTNGKWAKTLGIPASVATTCVKPSGTVSQLSSSASGIHPRYAKHYIRRVRADVKDPLATWMVDAGIPSEEDKYNKDNLVFSFPIESPYQSVTRHEMSAMDQLRLWMLYRKHWTEHNPSITVYVSEDEWIGVADYVYQNFKDVGGVSFLPREDDEHTYIQAPH
;
A
#
# COMPACT_ATOMS: atom_id res chain seq x y z
N PRO A 1 -0.11 9.98 4.33
CA PRO A 1 0.49 11.33 4.21
C PRO A 1 2.02 11.31 4.08
N LEU A 2 2.72 10.29 4.61
CA LEU A 2 4.20 10.23 4.54
C LEU A 2 4.73 9.87 3.15
N MET A 3 3.90 9.29 2.28
CA MET A 3 4.25 8.96 0.89
C MET A 3 3.95 10.10 -0.10
N TYR A 4 3.41 11.22 0.37
CA TYR A 4 3.04 12.35 -0.49
C TYR A 4 4.22 13.07 -1.12
N ASN A 5 5.36 13.07 -0.45
CA ASN A 5 6.57 13.75 -0.87
C ASN A 5 7.77 12.86 -0.59
N MET A 6 7.81 11.67 -1.17
CA MET A 6 9.08 10.98 -1.23
C MET A 6 9.93 11.71 -2.24
N PRO A 7 11.05 12.34 -1.81
CA PRO A 7 12.02 12.83 -2.77
C PRO A 7 12.51 11.63 -3.58
N THR A 8 12.76 11.85 -4.84
CA THR A 8 13.35 10.88 -5.77
C THR A 8 14.72 10.38 -5.33
N SER A 9 15.32 11.03 -4.32
CA SER A 9 16.47 10.54 -3.55
C SER A 9 16.00 10.31 -2.11
N PHE A 10 15.97 9.06 -1.69
CA PHE A 10 15.77 8.71 -0.29
C PHE A 10 16.94 9.27 0.55
N GLU A 11 16.70 10.29 1.33
CA GLU A 11 17.52 10.54 2.50
C GLU A 11 17.11 9.52 3.56
N GLU A 12 17.62 8.29 3.40
CA GLU A 12 17.27 7.13 4.25
C GLU A 12 17.48 7.47 5.73
N ASP A 13 18.53 8.16 6.07
CA ASP A 13 18.87 8.54 7.45
C ASP A 13 17.82 9.46 8.08
N ASN A 14 17.28 10.40 7.33
CA ASN A 14 16.28 11.35 7.85
C ASN A 14 14.91 10.65 8.08
N LEU A 15 14.47 9.78 7.15
CA LEU A 15 13.20 9.06 7.30
C LEU A 15 13.29 8.05 8.46
N GLY A 16 14.38 7.28 8.56
CA GLY A 16 14.60 6.33 9.65
C GLY A 16 14.52 6.99 11.02
N GLN A 17 15.26 8.07 11.25
CA GLN A 17 15.24 8.84 12.50
C GLN A 17 13.85 9.39 12.83
N ARG A 18 13.11 9.89 11.84
CA ARG A 18 11.73 10.35 12.03
C ARG A 18 10.80 9.23 12.44
N LEU A 19 10.90 8.07 11.82
CA LEU A 19 10.11 6.89 12.15
C LEU A 19 10.40 6.40 13.57
N GLU A 20 11.66 6.35 13.98
CA GLU A 20 12.06 5.99 15.35
C GLU A 20 11.49 6.97 16.37
N ARG A 21 11.62 8.27 16.11
CA ARG A 21 11.05 9.29 17.01
C ARG A 21 9.53 9.17 17.13
N MET A 22 8.84 8.95 16.03
CA MET A 22 7.39 8.72 16.04
C MET A 22 7.04 7.45 16.80
N LYS A 23 7.77 6.36 16.59
CA LYS A 23 7.60 5.10 17.29
C LYS A 23 7.77 5.30 18.80
N GLN A 24 8.79 6.02 19.25
CA GLN A 24 9.01 6.28 20.67
C GLN A 24 7.82 7.04 21.30
N ILE A 25 7.28 8.05 20.61
CA ILE A 25 6.10 8.79 21.10
C ILE A 25 4.90 7.85 21.26
N VAL A 26 4.70 6.91 20.34
CA VAL A 26 3.61 5.93 20.42
C VAL A 26 3.80 5.01 21.62
N LEU A 27 5.02 4.49 21.83
CA LEU A 27 5.34 3.61 22.95
C LEU A 27 5.13 4.31 24.31
N ASP A 28 5.60 5.55 24.44
CA ASP A 28 5.44 6.34 25.66
C ASP A 28 3.96 6.63 25.94
N THR A 29 3.21 6.95 24.90
CA THR A 29 1.77 7.20 24.99
C THR A 29 1.02 5.93 25.41
N ASN A 30 1.34 4.78 24.82
CA ASN A 30 0.79 3.48 25.17
C ASN A 30 1.05 3.17 26.66
N GLY A 31 2.28 3.30 27.12
CA GLY A 31 2.65 3.05 28.52
C GLY A 31 1.91 3.99 29.50
N LYS A 32 1.83 5.27 29.16
CA LYS A 32 1.10 6.27 29.97
C LYS A 32 -0.38 5.91 30.13
N TRP A 33 -1.06 5.65 29.02
CA TRP A 33 -2.49 5.37 29.04
C TRP A 33 -2.81 3.99 29.65
N ALA A 34 -2.00 2.98 29.37
CA ALA A 34 -2.13 1.68 30.01
C ALA A 34 -2.10 1.79 31.54
N LYS A 35 -1.15 2.57 32.09
CA LYS A 35 -1.06 2.86 33.52
C LYS A 35 -2.27 3.61 34.04
N THR A 36 -2.76 4.63 33.31
CA THR A 36 -3.93 5.41 33.71
C THR A 36 -5.21 4.57 33.74
N LEU A 37 -5.36 3.63 32.78
CA LEU A 37 -6.52 2.76 32.65
C LEU A 37 -6.44 1.50 33.51
N GLY A 38 -5.30 1.22 34.15
CA GLY A 38 -5.08 0.03 34.95
C GLY A 38 -5.06 -1.29 34.14
N ILE A 39 -4.63 -1.22 32.87
CA ILE A 39 -4.54 -2.37 31.95
C ILE A 39 -3.09 -2.60 31.55
N PRO A 40 -2.71 -3.82 31.07
CA PRO A 40 -1.41 -4.04 30.47
C PRO A 40 -1.18 -3.17 29.24
N ALA A 41 0.05 -2.68 29.07
CA ALA A 41 0.42 -1.98 27.84
C ALA A 41 0.35 -2.94 26.64
N SER A 42 -0.05 -2.42 25.47
CA SER A 42 -0.05 -3.19 24.22
C SER A 42 1.36 -3.65 23.88
N VAL A 43 1.51 -4.91 23.52
CA VAL A 43 2.80 -5.53 23.19
C VAL A 43 3.34 -5.00 21.86
N ALA A 44 2.45 -4.70 20.91
CA ALA A 44 2.81 -4.15 19.61
C ALA A 44 1.84 -3.02 19.26
N THR A 45 2.38 -1.85 18.93
CA THR A 45 1.60 -0.61 18.74
C THR A 45 1.79 0.00 17.36
N THR A 46 2.85 -0.34 16.65
CA THR A 46 3.17 0.24 15.36
C THR A 46 3.20 -0.81 14.25
N CYS A 47 2.50 -0.52 13.17
CA CYS A 47 2.49 -1.36 11.97
C CYS A 47 2.25 -0.53 10.71
N VAL A 48 2.45 -1.14 9.56
CA VAL A 48 1.97 -0.66 8.27
C VAL A 48 1.07 -1.72 7.66
N LYS A 49 -0.14 -1.33 7.31
CA LYS A 49 -1.12 -2.19 6.63
C LYS A 49 -1.49 -1.60 5.28
N PRO A 50 -1.59 -2.41 4.23
CA PRO A 50 -2.18 -1.96 2.98
C PRO A 50 -3.66 -1.63 3.20
N SER A 51 -4.15 -0.59 2.56
CA SER A 51 -5.53 -0.15 2.63
C SER A 51 -6.14 -0.07 1.22
N GLY A 52 -7.15 -0.89 0.95
CA GLY A 52 -7.85 -0.88 -0.32
C GLY A 52 -8.88 0.25 -0.46
N THR A 53 -9.41 0.76 0.63
CA THR A 53 -10.54 1.72 0.65
C THR A 53 -10.21 3.01 1.38
N VAL A 54 -9.78 2.95 2.64
CA VAL A 54 -9.52 4.14 3.47
C VAL A 54 -8.43 5.04 2.86
N SER A 55 -7.41 4.47 2.23
CA SER A 55 -6.38 5.22 1.51
C SER A 55 -6.96 6.07 0.38
N GLN A 56 -8.05 5.65 -0.25
CA GLN A 56 -8.70 6.42 -1.31
C GLN A 56 -9.41 7.66 -0.75
N LEU A 57 -10.06 7.54 0.42
CA LEU A 57 -10.70 8.67 1.08
C LEU A 57 -9.71 9.77 1.49
N SER A 58 -8.52 9.37 1.93
CA SER A 58 -7.46 10.30 2.33
C SER A 58 -6.52 10.68 1.18
N SER A 59 -6.78 10.22 -0.04
CA SER A 59 -5.90 10.37 -1.20
C SER A 59 -4.45 9.99 -0.90
N SER A 60 -4.24 8.95 -0.08
CA SER A 60 -2.91 8.43 0.27
C SER A 60 -2.59 7.14 -0.49
N ALA A 61 -1.33 6.76 -0.52
CA ALA A 61 -0.93 5.45 -1.03
C ALA A 61 -1.37 4.33 -0.07
N SER A 62 -1.52 3.12 -0.59
CA SER A 62 -1.86 1.93 0.21
C SER A 62 -0.62 1.42 0.95
N GLY A 63 -0.51 1.76 2.23
CA GLY A 63 0.66 1.38 3.04
C GLY A 63 1.96 1.99 2.50
N ILE A 64 2.91 1.13 2.15
CA ILE A 64 4.21 1.49 1.56
C ILE A 64 4.28 1.17 0.06
N HIS A 65 3.13 0.95 -0.58
CA HIS A 65 3.10 0.71 -2.03
C HIS A 65 3.12 2.03 -2.81
N PRO A 66 3.75 2.09 -3.99
CA PRO A 66 3.61 3.22 -4.89
C PRO A 66 2.18 3.33 -5.41
N ARG A 67 1.83 4.47 -5.98
CA ARG A 67 0.57 4.63 -6.72
C ARG A 67 0.60 3.80 -8.00
N TYR A 68 -0.57 3.36 -8.44
CA TYR A 68 -0.67 2.58 -9.66
C TYR A 68 -0.18 3.36 -10.88
N ALA A 69 -0.76 4.53 -11.13
CA ALA A 69 -0.38 5.46 -12.20
C ALA A 69 -0.77 6.89 -11.80
N LYS A 70 -0.38 7.88 -12.62
CA LYS A 70 -0.82 9.28 -12.45
C LYS A 70 -2.32 9.42 -12.65
N HIS A 71 -2.85 8.79 -13.70
CA HIS A 71 -4.27 8.70 -14.01
C HIS A 71 -4.61 7.26 -14.30
N TYR A 72 -5.69 6.76 -13.73
CA TYR A 72 -6.13 5.38 -13.95
C TYR A 72 -7.64 5.24 -13.69
N ILE A 73 -8.22 4.16 -14.19
CA ILE A 73 -9.60 3.80 -13.89
C ILE A 73 -9.59 2.81 -12.73
N ARG A 74 -10.20 3.21 -11.62
CA ARG A 74 -10.41 2.29 -10.50
C ARG A 74 -11.75 1.60 -10.66
N ARG A 75 -11.73 0.26 -10.57
CA ARG A 75 -12.91 -0.59 -10.63
C ARG A 75 -13.31 -1.06 -9.24
N VAL A 76 -14.58 -0.84 -8.89
CA VAL A 76 -15.15 -1.21 -7.59
C VAL A 76 -16.34 -2.13 -7.83
N ARG A 77 -16.37 -3.27 -7.14
CA ARG A 77 -17.47 -4.22 -7.20
C ARG A 77 -18.49 -3.91 -6.12
N ALA A 78 -19.76 -3.98 -6.46
CA ALA A 78 -20.87 -3.88 -5.53
C ALA A 78 -21.95 -4.91 -5.88
N ASP A 79 -22.59 -5.47 -4.86
CA ASP A 79 -23.72 -6.38 -5.04
C ASP A 79 -24.88 -5.64 -5.72
N VAL A 80 -25.53 -6.27 -6.72
CA VAL A 80 -26.68 -5.70 -7.44
C VAL A 80 -27.87 -5.37 -6.53
N LYS A 81 -27.96 -6.01 -5.37
CA LYS A 81 -29.00 -5.76 -4.37
C LYS A 81 -28.68 -4.63 -3.42
N ASP A 82 -27.44 -4.10 -3.47
CA ASP A 82 -27.06 -2.95 -2.64
C ASP A 82 -27.82 -1.70 -3.13
N PRO A 83 -28.58 -1.02 -2.27
CA PRO A 83 -29.26 0.22 -2.63
C PRO A 83 -28.31 1.30 -3.19
N LEU A 84 -27.05 1.32 -2.74
CA LEU A 84 -26.04 2.23 -3.26
C LEU A 84 -25.68 1.87 -4.72
N ALA A 85 -25.60 0.57 -5.07
CA ALA A 85 -25.34 0.15 -6.43
C ALA A 85 -26.47 0.60 -7.36
N THR A 86 -27.72 0.41 -6.94
CA THR A 86 -28.89 0.89 -7.70
C THR A 86 -28.83 2.40 -7.90
N TRP A 87 -28.58 3.14 -6.85
CA TRP A 87 -28.45 4.61 -6.93
C TRP A 87 -27.31 5.04 -7.87
N MET A 88 -26.16 4.38 -7.85
CA MET A 88 -25.04 4.68 -8.74
C MET A 88 -25.38 4.45 -10.22
N VAL A 89 -26.13 3.37 -10.52
CA VAL A 89 -26.62 3.11 -11.89
C VAL A 89 -27.58 4.20 -12.33
N ASP A 90 -28.56 4.56 -11.49
CA ASP A 90 -29.53 5.62 -11.78
C ASP A 90 -28.86 7.00 -11.94
N ALA A 91 -27.77 7.25 -11.22
CA ALA A 91 -26.96 8.44 -11.35
C ALA A 91 -26.05 8.45 -12.61
N GLY A 92 -26.06 7.39 -13.40
CA GLY A 92 -25.30 7.29 -14.64
C GLY A 92 -23.81 7.02 -14.45
N ILE A 93 -23.40 6.49 -13.29
CA ILE A 93 -22.01 6.08 -13.10
C ILE A 93 -21.70 4.88 -13.99
N PRO A 94 -20.61 4.90 -14.80
CA PRO A 94 -20.27 3.81 -15.69
C PRO A 94 -20.15 2.47 -14.95
N SER A 95 -20.91 1.49 -15.37
CA SER A 95 -20.95 0.17 -14.76
C SER A 95 -21.13 -0.93 -15.81
N GLU A 96 -20.66 -2.11 -15.49
CA GLU A 96 -20.81 -3.33 -16.29
C GLU A 96 -21.04 -4.54 -15.38
N GLU A 97 -21.53 -5.65 -15.92
CA GLU A 97 -21.67 -6.90 -15.18
C GLU A 97 -20.29 -7.47 -14.83
N ASP A 98 -20.15 -7.96 -13.59
CA ASP A 98 -18.94 -8.67 -13.18
C ASP A 98 -18.84 -10.01 -13.94
N LYS A 99 -17.72 -10.22 -14.64
CA LYS A 99 -17.48 -11.42 -15.45
C LYS A 99 -17.33 -12.70 -14.63
N TYR A 100 -17.04 -12.58 -13.35
CA TYR A 100 -16.81 -13.70 -12.45
C TYR A 100 -17.98 -13.97 -11.50
N ASN A 101 -18.78 -12.96 -11.18
CA ASN A 101 -19.93 -13.09 -10.29
C ASN A 101 -21.11 -12.24 -10.78
N LYS A 102 -22.15 -12.91 -11.30
CA LYS A 102 -23.35 -12.25 -11.84
C LYS A 102 -24.19 -11.47 -10.82
N ASP A 103 -23.96 -11.70 -9.53
CA ASP A 103 -24.60 -10.95 -8.46
C ASP A 103 -23.92 -9.58 -8.20
N ASN A 104 -22.86 -9.25 -8.95
CA ASN A 104 -22.11 -8.00 -8.80
C ASN A 104 -22.15 -7.14 -10.07
N LEU A 105 -22.10 -5.84 -9.84
CA LEU A 105 -21.74 -4.82 -10.84
C LEU A 105 -20.33 -4.32 -10.58
N VAL A 106 -19.62 -3.96 -11.64
CA VAL A 106 -18.31 -3.32 -11.61
C VAL A 106 -18.46 -1.88 -12.04
N PHE A 107 -18.24 -0.95 -11.11
CA PHE A 107 -18.28 0.48 -11.34
C PHE A 107 -16.89 1.01 -11.67
N SER A 108 -16.78 1.92 -12.63
CA SER A 108 -15.53 2.51 -13.10
C SER A 108 -15.44 3.98 -12.69
N PHE A 109 -14.38 4.30 -11.93
CA PHE A 109 -14.11 5.66 -11.45
C PHE A 109 -12.77 6.17 -12.00
N PRO A 110 -12.72 7.34 -12.65
CA PRO A 110 -11.46 7.98 -12.99
C PRO A 110 -10.78 8.51 -11.73
N ILE A 111 -9.51 8.13 -11.53
CA ILE A 111 -8.70 8.55 -10.39
C ILE A 111 -7.46 9.29 -10.90
N GLU A 112 -7.19 10.43 -10.27
CA GLU A 112 -5.94 11.16 -10.39
C GLU A 112 -5.13 10.98 -9.10
N SER A 113 -3.88 10.58 -9.24
CA SER A 113 -2.96 10.50 -8.11
C SER A 113 -2.51 11.90 -7.70
N PRO A 114 -2.32 12.15 -6.39
CA PRO A 114 -1.83 13.45 -5.93
C PRO A 114 -0.55 13.88 -6.63
N TYR A 115 -0.39 15.18 -6.82
CA TYR A 115 0.81 15.76 -7.42
C TYR A 115 2.08 15.26 -6.71
N GLN A 116 3.11 14.93 -7.47
CA GLN A 116 4.38 14.33 -6.99
C GLN A 116 4.26 12.96 -6.31
N SER A 117 3.17 12.24 -6.49
CA SER A 117 3.09 10.84 -6.04
C SER A 117 4.05 9.98 -6.84
N VAL A 118 4.78 9.11 -6.15
CA VAL A 118 5.58 8.06 -6.81
C VAL A 118 4.66 6.98 -7.34
N THR A 119 4.80 6.64 -8.61
CA THR A 119 4.04 5.57 -9.26
C THR A 119 4.84 4.28 -9.35
N ARG A 120 4.16 3.16 -9.63
CA ARG A 120 4.80 1.84 -9.78
C ARG A 120 5.87 1.81 -10.90
N HIS A 121 5.74 2.70 -11.90
CA HIS A 121 6.72 2.78 -13.00
C HIS A 121 7.97 3.58 -12.64
N GLU A 122 7.88 4.41 -11.61
CA GLU A 122 8.97 5.26 -11.13
C GLU A 122 9.75 4.64 -9.97
N MET A 123 9.28 3.52 -9.40
CA MET A 123 9.88 2.85 -8.26
C MET A 123 10.42 1.48 -8.69
N SER A 124 11.72 1.26 -8.57
CA SER A 124 12.35 -0.04 -8.81
C SER A 124 11.96 -1.06 -7.73
N ALA A 125 12.13 -2.35 -8.03
CA ALA A 125 11.95 -3.41 -7.03
C ALA A 125 12.91 -3.24 -5.85
N MET A 126 14.14 -2.80 -6.13
CA MET A 126 15.16 -2.55 -5.11
C MET A 126 14.78 -1.38 -4.20
N ASP A 127 14.22 -0.28 -4.74
CA ASP A 127 13.77 0.85 -3.93
C ASP A 127 12.59 0.48 -3.04
N GLN A 128 11.67 -0.36 -3.55
CA GLN A 128 10.58 -0.92 -2.76
C GLN A 128 11.10 -1.76 -1.58
N LEU A 129 12.08 -2.62 -1.83
CA LEU A 129 12.69 -3.46 -0.78
C LEU A 129 13.45 -2.63 0.26
N ARG A 130 14.20 -1.61 -0.16
CA ARG A 130 14.89 -0.68 0.75
C ARG A 130 13.90 0.07 1.62
N LEU A 131 12.84 0.61 1.02
CA LEU A 131 11.77 1.28 1.75
C LEU A 131 11.09 0.34 2.76
N TRP A 132 10.77 -0.88 2.34
CA TRP A 132 10.20 -1.90 3.20
C TRP A 132 11.11 -2.21 4.40
N MET A 133 12.40 -2.40 4.15
CA MET A 133 13.40 -2.67 5.18
C MET A 133 13.52 -1.49 6.16
N LEU A 134 13.46 -0.26 5.67
CA LEU A 134 13.48 0.94 6.50
C LEU A 134 12.30 0.97 7.48
N TYR A 135 11.08 0.76 6.99
CA TYR A 135 9.90 0.67 7.85
C TYR A 135 9.97 -0.49 8.82
N ARG A 136 10.48 -1.64 8.38
CA ARG A 136 10.64 -2.80 9.23
C ARG A 136 11.62 -2.54 10.38
N LYS A 137 12.72 -1.88 10.13
CA LYS A 137 13.74 -1.59 11.16
C LYS A 137 13.31 -0.49 12.11
N HIS A 138 12.73 0.59 11.59
CA HIS A 138 12.57 1.83 12.36
C HIS A 138 11.13 2.07 12.85
N TRP A 139 10.13 1.42 12.28
CA TRP A 139 8.74 1.67 12.61
C TRP A 139 7.98 0.46 13.13
N THR A 140 7.92 -0.61 12.33
CA THR A 140 6.95 -1.68 12.56
C THR A 140 7.40 -2.67 13.63
N GLU A 141 6.46 -3.10 14.46
CA GLU A 141 6.60 -4.22 15.38
C GLU A 141 5.98 -5.51 14.80
N HIS A 142 5.19 -5.37 13.73
CA HIS A 142 4.68 -6.45 12.89
C HIS A 142 5.36 -6.44 11.53
N ASN A 143 5.21 -7.53 10.77
CA ASN A 143 5.67 -7.55 9.39
C ASN A 143 4.87 -6.54 8.54
N PRO A 144 5.51 -5.55 7.93
CA PRO A 144 4.83 -4.66 7.00
C PRO A 144 4.52 -5.42 5.70
N SER A 145 3.24 -5.54 5.37
CA SER A 145 2.83 -6.24 4.15
C SER A 145 3.21 -5.44 2.91
N ILE A 146 3.83 -6.10 1.94
CA ILE A 146 4.23 -5.52 0.66
C ILE A 146 4.13 -6.55 -0.46
N THR A 147 3.77 -6.06 -1.64
CA THR A 147 3.96 -6.75 -2.92
C THR A 147 4.96 -5.95 -3.73
N VAL A 148 6.08 -6.56 -4.05
CA VAL A 148 7.16 -5.97 -4.85
C VAL A 148 6.98 -6.37 -6.30
N TYR A 149 6.91 -5.40 -7.20
CA TYR A 149 6.86 -5.65 -8.63
C TYR A 149 8.27 -5.67 -9.19
N VAL A 150 8.64 -6.78 -9.82
CA VAL A 150 10.02 -7.06 -10.25
C VAL A 150 10.07 -7.15 -11.77
N SER A 151 10.85 -6.30 -12.41
CA SER A 151 11.13 -6.37 -13.84
C SER A 151 12.06 -7.54 -14.16
N GLU A 152 12.09 -7.99 -15.40
CA GLU A 152 12.85 -9.19 -15.81
C GLU A 152 14.34 -9.09 -15.46
N ASP A 153 14.93 -7.92 -15.61
CA ASP A 153 16.33 -7.63 -15.32
C ASP A 153 16.65 -7.44 -13.84
N GLU A 154 15.63 -7.25 -12.98
CA GLU A 154 15.81 -6.99 -11.54
C GLU A 154 15.89 -8.28 -10.69
N TRP A 155 15.45 -9.43 -11.19
CA TRP A 155 15.30 -10.66 -10.39
C TRP A 155 16.57 -11.13 -9.70
N ILE A 156 17.72 -11.04 -10.34
CA ILE A 156 19.00 -11.45 -9.75
C ILE A 156 19.37 -10.53 -8.59
N GLY A 157 19.23 -9.22 -8.76
CA GLY A 157 19.50 -8.23 -7.72
C GLY A 157 18.55 -8.38 -6.52
N VAL A 158 17.27 -8.63 -6.79
CA VAL A 158 16.25 -8.88 -5.75
C VAL A 158 16.58 -10.15 -4.97
N ALA A 159 16.95 -11.24 -5.64
CA ALA A 159 17.33 -12.50 -5.00
C ALA A 159 18.57 -12.33 -4.10
N ASP A 160 19.60 -11.63 -4.60
CA ASP A 160 20.80 -11.34 -3.81
C ASP A 160 20.48 -10.48 -2.59
N TYR A 161 19.68 -9.41 -2.75
CA TYR A 161 19.29 -8.56 -1.63
C TYR A 161 18.53 -9.35 -0.54
N VAL A 162 17.59 -10.19 -0.93
CA VAL A 162 16.84 -11.05 0.01
C VAL A 162 17.78 -12.04 0.70
N TYR A 163 18.69 -12.62 -0.01
CA TYR A 163 19.69 -13.56 0.54
C TYR A 163 20.60 -12.88 1.57
N GLN A 164 21.15 -11.72 1.24
CA GLN A 164 22.05 -10.96 2.12
C GLN A 164 21.33 -10.47 3.40
N ASN A 165 20.05 -10.19 3.31
CA ASN A 165 19.23 -9.67 4.41
C ASN A 165 18.27 -10.72 4.98
N PHE A 166 18.48 -12.01 4.71
CA PHE A 166 17.50 -13.07 5.01
C PHE A 166 17.01 -13.10 6.46
N LYS A 167 17.86 -12.77 7.43
CA LYS A 167 17.49 -12.72 8.85
C LYS A 167 16.50 -11.63 9.18
N ASP A 168 16.54 -10.54 8.43
CA ASP A 168 15.68 -9.37 8.62
C ASP A 168 14.46 -9.40 7.70
N VAL A 169 14.50 -10.17 6.61
CA VAL A 169 13.37 -10.32 5.68
C VAL A 169 12.28 -11.19 6.32
N GLY A 170 11.07 -10.61 6.41
CA GLY A 170 9.87 -11.32 6.84
C GLY A 170 9.04 -11.79 5.64
N GLY A 171 7.71 -11.64 5.71
CA GLY A 171 6.81 -11.97 4.60
C GLY A 171 6.83 -10.87 3.53
N VAL A 172 7.31 -11.18 2.35
CA VAL A 172 7.30 -10.32 1.14
C VAL A 172 6.71 -11.12 -0.01
N SER A 173 5.82 -10.51 -0.78
CA SER A 173 5.30 -11.09 -2.02
C SER A 173 5.97 -10.44 -3.22
N PHE A 174 6.30 -11.24 -4.22
CA PHE A 174 6.89 -10.78 -5.47
C PHE A 174 5.96 -11.08 -6.62
N LEU A 175 5.76 -10.11 -7.50
CA LEU A 175 5.04 -10.28 -8.76
C LEU A 175 5.89 -9.76 -9.92
N PRO A 176 5.86 -10.44 -11.09
CA PRO A 176 6.43 -9.88 -12.30
C PRO A 176 5.82 -8.51 -12.59
N ARG A 177 6.63 -7.57 -13.03
CA ARG A 177 6.14 -6.30 -13.56
C ARG A 177 5.73 -6.55 -15.02
N GLU A 178 4.45 -6.53 -15.28
CA GLU A 178 3.91 -6.59 -16.62
C GLU A 178 3.65 -5.18 -17.13
N ASP A 179 4.12 -4.89 -18.33
CA ASP A 179 3.87 -3.63 -19.00
C ASP A 179 2.41 -3.62 -19.50
N ASP A 180 1.60 -2.75 -18.91
CA ASP A 180 0.27 -2.26 -19.31
C ASP A 180 -0.83 -3.27 -19.73
N GLU A 181 -0.57 -4.57 -19.80
CA GLU A 181 -1.61 -5.55 -19.98
C GLU A 181 -2.15 -6.04 -18.64
N HIS A 182 -3.46 -5.93 -18.45
CA HIS A 182 -4.11 -6.40 -17.25
C HIS A 182 -4.01 -7.94 -17.18
N THR A 183 -3.45 -8.45 -16.10
CA THR A 183 -3.33 -9.88 -15.82
C THR A 183 -4.69 -10.60 -15.81
N TYR A 184 -5.78 -9.86 -15.64
CA TYR A 184 -7.14 -10.41 -15.69
C TYR A 184 -8.18 -9.33 -16.03
N ILE A 185 -9.29 -9.79 -16.59
CA ILE A 185 -10.40 -8.93 -16.99
C ILE A 185 -10.99 -8.23 -15.77
N GLN A 186 -11.30 -6.92 -15.91
CA GLN A 186 -11.86 -6.11 -14.83
C GLN A 186 -10.96 -6.03 -13.58
N ALA A 187 -9.64 -5.99 -13.76
CA ALA A 187 -8.70 -5.71 -12.68
C ALA A 187 -9.10 -4.43 -11.92
N PRO A 188 -8.79 -4.30 -10.61
CA PRO A 188 -9.19 -3.14 -9.80
C PRO A 188 -8.65 -1.79 -10.29
N HIS A 189 -7.64 -1.79 -11.13
CA HIS A 189 -7.01 -0.59 -11.74
C HIS A 189 -6.25 -1.00 -12.99
#